data_b3b98835a702d45e88ff448ecba77d80
#
_entry.id   b3b98835a702d45e88ff448ecba77d80
#
_cell.length_a   1.000
_cell.length_b   1.000
_cell.length_c   1.000
_cell.angle_alpha   90.00
_cell.angle_beta   90.00
_cell.angle_gamma   90.00
#
_symmetry.space_group_name_H-M   'P 1'
#
loop_
_entity.id
_entity.type
_entity.pdbx_description
1 polymer ?
#
loop_
_entity_poly.entity_id
_entity_poly.type
_entity_poly.pdbx_seq_one_letter_code
_entity_poly.pdbx_strand_id
1 'polypeptide(L)'
;MKIREINAMRGPNYWSIRRHKLIVMVLDLEEMEEFPSNKIDGFRERLEATFPTMISHRCSVGTEGGFFERVDEGTWMGHIIEHIALELQTMAGMDVGFGRTRGYGEEGVYNVVFAYMEEKVGRYTAEASVRIAEALITGEPYDLSDDIQTMRELRESERLGPSTGFIVEEAEKRGIPWIRLNKYSLCQLG
;
A
#
# COMPACT_ATOMS: atom_id res chain seq x y z
N MET A 1 -15.39 6.40 4.84
CA MET A 1 -14.44 5.60 5.66
C MET A 1 -13.50 6.55 6.40
N LYS A 2 -12.99 6.17 7.57
CA LYS A 2 -12.18 7.05 8.41
C LYS A 2 -10.83 6.43 8.78
N ILE A 3 -9.74 7.10 8.40
CA ILE A 3 -8.41 6.74 8.87
C ILE A 3 -8.30 7.20 10.34
N ARG A 4 -8.08 6.26 11.26
CA ARG A 4 -7.87 6.55 12.69
C ARG A 4 -6.40 6.84 12.97
N GLU A 5 -5.49 6.10 12.34
CA GLU A 5 -4.05 6.20 12.58
C GLU A 5 -3.25 5.69 11.39
N ILE A 6 -2.07 6.26 11.14
CA ILE A 6 -1.07 5.74 10.18
C ILE A 6 0.29 5.67 10.87
N ASN A 7 0.78 4.45 11.08
CA ASN A 7 2.08 4.16 11.67
C ASN A 7 3.06 3.62 10.64
N ALA A 8 4.33 4.00 10.74
CA ALA A 8 5.41 3.44 9.94
C ALA A 8 6.32 2.56 10.79
N MET A 9 6.45 1.29 10.42
CA MET A 9 7.39 0.34 11.01
C MET A 9 8.66 0.29 10.15
N ARG A 10 9.82 0.55 10.76
CA ARG A 10 11.11 0.69 10.06
C ARG A 10 12.06 -0.48 10.28
N GLY A 11 11.72 -1.41 11.16
CA GLY A 11 12.58 -2.52 11.57
C GLY A 11 11.82 -3.82 11.75
N PRO A 12 12.36 -4.76 12.57
CA PRO A 12 11.68 -6.01 12.90
C PRO A 12 10.26 -5.74 13.41
N ASN A 13 9.32 -6.51 12.89
CA ASN A 13 7.91 -6.36 13.24
C ASN A 13 7.22 -7.73 13.24
N TYR A 14 6.03 -7.80 13.82
CA TYR A 14 5.25 -9.03 13.93
C TYR A 14 4.36 -9.30 12.69
N TRP A 15 4.30 -8.36 11.74
CA TRP A 15 3.54 -8.52 10.51
C TRP A 15 4.27 -9.35 9.46
N SER A 16 5.60 -9.20 9.39
CA SER A 16 6.43 -9.84 8.37
C SER A 16 7.74 -10.38 8.95
N ILE A 17 8.01 -11.67 8.74
CA ILE A 17 9.28 -12.31 9.09
C ILE A 17 10.46 -11.81 8.24
N ARG A 18 10.19 -11.20 7.08
CA ARG A 18 11.20 -10.64 6.16
C ARG A 18 11.63 -9.23 6.52
N ARG A 19 11.21 -8.71 7.67
CA ARG A 19 11.57 -7.36 8.16
C ARG A 19 11.22 -6.24 7.17
N HIS A 20 10.12 -6.37 6.42
CA HIS A 20 9.66 -5.29 5.55
C HIS A 20 9.45 -3.99 6.33
N LYS A 21 9.78 -2.85 5.68
CA LYS A 21 9.28 -1.55 6.13
C LYS A 21 7.79 -1.50 5.82
N LEU A 22 6.95 -1.22 6.81
CA LEU A 22 5.50 -1.33 6.67
C LEU A 22 4.79 -0.05 7.11
N ILE A 23 3.80 0.37 6.33
CA ILE A 23 2.72 1.21 6.84
C ILE A 23 1.70 0.29 7.50
N VAL A 24 1.24 0.69 8.67
CA VAL A 24 0.09 0.10 9.36
C VAL A 24 -0.94 1.20 9.53
N MET A 25 -1.98 1.16 8.72
CA MET A 25 -3.11 2.08 8.78
C MET A 25 -4.26 1.42 9.54
N VAL A 26 -4.76 2.08 10.58
CA VAL A 26 -5.99 1.70 11.26
C VAL A 26 -7.14 2.40 10.56
N LEU A 27 -7.96 1.63 9.86
CA LEU A 27 -9.06 2.10 9.04
C LEU A 27 -10.39 1.62 9.62
N ASP A 28 -11.27 2.57 9.88
CA ASP A 28 -12.66 2.35 10.23
C ASP A 28 -13.49 2.42 8.94
N LEU A 29 -14.16 1.34 8.60
CA LEU A 29 -14.97 1.26 7.40
C LEU A 29 -16.31 2.00 7.55
N GLU A 30 -16.72 2.29 8.79
CA GLU A 30 -17.98 2.94 9.07
C GLU A 30 -19.14 2.15 8.40
N GLU A 31 -20.03 2.81 7.67
CA GLU A 31 -21.15 2.18 6.96
C GLU A 31 -20.71 1.16 5.90
N MET A 32 -19.46 1.27 5.38
CA MET A 32 -18.93 0.36 4.36
C MET A 32 -18.65 -1.06 4.88
N GLU A 33 -18.72 -1.31 6.18
CA GLU A 33 -18.67 -2.67 6.73
C GLU A 33 -19.85 -3.54 6.25
N GLU A 34 -21.01 -2.94 6.00
CA GLU A 34 -22.20 -3.63 5.47
C GLU A 34 -22.13 -3.92 3.97
N PHE A 35 -21.16 -3.32 3.24
CA PHE A 35 -21.06 -3.35 1.80
C PHE A 35 -19.74 -3.95 1.31
N PRO A 36 -19.56 -5.28 1.34
CA PRO A 36 -18.45 -5.92 0.63
C PRO A 36 -18.53 -5.64 -0.88
N SER A 37 -17.40 -5.78 -1.57
CA SER A 37 -17.22 -5.37 -2.96
C SER A 37 -18.30 -5.88 -3.93
N ASN A 38 -18.79 -7.09 -3.72
CA ASN A 38 -19.84 -7.70 -4.56
C ASN A 38 -21.26 -7.15 -4.32
N LYS A 39 -21.43 -6.29 -3.34
CA LYS A 39 -22.70 -5.57 -3.09
C LYS A 39 -22.70 -4.14 -3.62
N ILE A 40 -21.61 -3.69 -4.24
CA ILE A 40 -21.47 -2.34 -4.77
C ILE A 40 -21.57 -2.41 -6.29
N ASP A 41 -22.67 -1.93 -6.83
CA ASP A 41 -22.98 -1.99 -8.27
C ASP A 41 -21.87 -1.34 -9.12
N GLY A 42 -21.33 -2.08 -10.10
CA GLY A 42 -20.31 -1.62 -11.04
C GLY A 42 -18.92 -1.34 -10.41
N PHE A 43 -18.71 -1.69 -9.14
CA PHE A 43 -17.44 -1.47 -8.46
C PHE A 43 -16.29 -2.26 -9.10
N ARG A 44 -16.54 -3.54 -9.41
CA ARG A 44 -15.56 -4.43 -10.01
C ARG A 44 -15.03 -3.88 -11.33
N GLU A 45 -15.93 -3.42 -12.20
CA GLU A 45 -15.62 -2.87 -13.52
C GLU A 45 -14.84 -1.56 -13.40
N ARG A 46 -15.23 -0.68 -12.47
CA ARG A 46 -14.51 0.58 -12.22
C ARG A 46 -13.11 0.34 -11.67
N LEU A 47 -12.96 -0.61 -10.76
CA LEU A 47 -11.66 -0.98 -10.20
C LEU A 47 -10.71 -1.52 -11.28
N GLU A 48 -11.19 -2.41 -12.13
CA GLU A 48 -10.42 -2.97 -13.25
C GLU A 48 -10.08 -1.91 -14.30
N ALA A 49 -11.01 -1.05 -14.64
CA ALA A 49 -10.77 0.05 -15.58
C ALA A 49 -9.73 1.03 -15.06
N THR A 50 -9.71 1.31 -13.75
CA THR A 50 -8.74 2.21 -13.10
C THR A 50 -7.37 1.55 -12.92
N PHE A 51 -7.34 0.26 -12.60
CA PHE A 51 -6.13 -0.50 -12.31
C PHE A 51 -6.06 -1.81 -13.10
N PRO A 52 -5.94 -1.77 -14.43
CA PRO A 52 -5.93 -2.98 -15.26
C PRO A 52 -4.75 -3.92 -14.94
N THR A 53 -3.64 -3.39 -14.45
CA THR A 53 -2.44 -4.14 -14.07
C THR A 53 -2.61 -4.97 -12.80
N MET A 54 -3.65 -4.70 -11.99
CA MET A 54 -3.98 -5.52 -10.81
C MET A 54 -4.39 -6.96 -11.16
N ILE A 55 -4.61 -7.28 -12.43
CA ILE A 55 -4.77 -8.69 -12.88
C ILE A 55 -3.57 -9.54 -12.49
N SER A 56 -2.37 -8.95 -12.35
CA SER A 56 -1.17 -9.64 -11.90
C SER A 56 -1.16 -9.96 -10.40
N HIS A 57 -2.06 -9.35 -9.62
CA HIS A 57 -2.17 -9.57 -8.18
C HIS A 57 -2.79 -10.94 -7.90
N ARG A 58 -2.00 -11.82 -7.32
CA ARG A 58 -2.40 -13.20 -7.03
C ARG A 58 -3.22 -13.36 -5.76
N CYS A 59 -3.07 -12.40 -4.82
CA CYS A 59 -3.72 -12.45 -3.51
C CYS A 59 -3.49 -13.80 -2.80
N SER A 60 -4.41 -14.19 -1.92
CA SER A 60 -4.41 -15.50 -1.25
C SER A 60 -4.81 -16.66 -2.16
N VAL A 61 -5.39 -16.39 -3.32
CA VAL A 61 -5.76 -17.40 -4.32
C VAL A 61 -4.52 -18.03 -4.96
N GLY A 62 -3.46 -17.22 -5.18
CA GLY A 62 -2.17 -17.69 -5.67
C GLY A 62 -2.03 -17.73 -7.20
N THR A 63 -3.11 -17.54 -7.95
CA THR A 63 -3.15 -17.48 -9.42
C THR A 63 -3.24 -16.03 -9.91
N GLU A 64 -2.88 -15.79 -11.15
CA GLU A 64 -3.10 -14.50 -11.81
C GLU A 64 -4.61 -14.22 -11.86
N GLY A 65 -5.01 -12.99 -11.56
CA GLY A 65 -6.42 -12.61 -11.42
C GLY A 65 -7.03 -12.93 -10.04
N GLY A 66 -6.32 -13.64 -9.18
CA GLY A 66 -6.85 -14.06 -7.88
C GLY A 66 -7.34 -12.93 -6.98
N PHE A 67 -6.81 -11.72 -7.14
CA PHE A 67 -7.36 -10.55 -6.45
C PHE A 67 -8.77 -10.22 -6.96
N PHE A 68 -8.97 -10.21 -8.27
CA PHE A 68 -10.28 -9.92 -8.85
C PHE A 68 -11.31 -11.01 -8.55
N GLU A 69 -10.90 -12.29 -8.49
CA GLU A 69 -11.77 -13.37 -7.99
C GLU A 69 -12.28 -13.08 -6.58
N ARG A 70 -11.39 -12.59 -5.69
CA ARG A 70 -11.77 -12.16 -4.33
C ARG A 70 -12.70 -10.96 -4.30
N VAL A 71 -12.56 -10.04 -5.25
CA VAL A 71 -13.48 -8.89 -5.41
C VAL A 71 -14.87 -9.37 -5.86
N ASP A 72 -14.94 -10.33 -6.78
CA ASP A 72 -16.19 -10.89 -7.29
C ASP A 72 -16.92 -11.75 -6.24
N GLU A 73 -16.19 -12.51 -5.43
CA GLU A 73 -16.73 -13.28 -4.30
C GLU A 73 -17.26 -12.38 -3.17
N GLY A 74 -16.73 -11.20 -3.04
CA GLY A 74 -17.00 -10.23 -1.98
C GLY A 74 -15.88 -10.15 -0.97
N THR A 75 -15.28 -8.98 -0.87
CA THR A 75 -14.25 -8.66 0.13
C THR A 75 -14.46 -7.25 0.66
N TRP A 76 -13.94 -6.96 1.87
CA TRP A 76 -14.08 -5.65 2.50
C TRP A 76 -13.08 -4.64 1.95
N MET A 77 -13.45 -3.35 2.03
CA MET A 77 -12.66 -2.24 1.50
C MET A 77 -11.23 -2.19 2.06
N GLY A 78 -11.01 -2.61 3.30
CA GLY A 78 -9.65 -2.66 3.85
C GLY A 78 -8.69 -3.51 3.04
N HIS A 79 -9.12 -4.67 2.52
CA HIS A 79 -8.32 -5.52 1.65
C HIS A 79 -8.13 -4.91 0.25
N ILE A 80 -9.14 -4.26 -0.29
CA ILE A 80 -9.05 -3.58 -1.58
C ILE A 80 -8.08 -2.40 -1.50
N ILE A 81 -8.17 -1.60 -0.45
CA ILE A 81 -7.28 -0.46 -0.19
C ILE A 81 -5.83 -0.90 -0.03
N GLU A 82 -5.57 -2.06 0.60
CA GLU A 82 -4.24 -2.68 0.66
C GLU A 82 -3.67 -2.91 -0.75
N HIS A 83 -4.45 -3.51 -1.65
CA HIS A 83 -4.03 -3.78 -3.02
C HIS A 83 -3.87 -2.49 -3.84
N ILE A 84 -4.77 -1.51 -3.68
CA ILE A 84 -4.62 -0.17 -4.30
C ILE A 84 -3.33 0.49 -3.84
N ALA A 85 -3.00 0.42 -2.55
CA ALA A 85 -1.78 1.01 -2.01
C ALA A 85 -0.50 0.37 -2.58
N LEU A 86 -0.49 -0.94 -2.82
CA LEU A 86 0.63 -1.61 -3.48
C LEU A 86 0.73 -1.21 -4.95
N GLU A 87 -0.39 -1.20 -5.66
CA GLU A 87 -0.43 -0.87 -7.09
C GLU A 87 -0.01 0.57 -7.36
N LEU A 88 -0.48 1.54 -6.59
CA LEU A 88 -0.07 2.94 -6.71
C LEU A 88 1.45 3.11 -6.58
N GLN A 89 2.07 2.44 -5.61
CA GLN A 89 3.52 2.47 -5.45
C GLN A 89 4.24 1.83 -6.65
N THR A 90 3.72 0.72 -7.17
CA THR A 90 4.24 0.07 -8.38
C THR A 90 4.15 0.99 -9.59
N MET A 91 3.02 1.66 -9.81
CA MET A 91 2.82 2.65 -10.89
C MET A 91 3.74 3.88 -10.75
N ALA A 92 4.10 4.24 -9.52
CA ALA A 92 5.09 5.29 -9.24
C ALA A 92 6.56 4.79 -9.35
N GLY A 93 6.76 3.52 -9.72
CA GLY A 93 8.08 2.92 -9.98
C GLY A 93 8.78 2.35 -8.75
N MET A 94 8.03 1.98 -7.71
CA MET A 94 8.55 1.32 -6.51
C MET A 94 8.23 -0.16 -6.52
N ASP A 95 9.20 -1.00 -6.13
CA ASP A 95 9.04 -2.45 -6.06
C ASP A 95 8.59 -2.85 -4.65
N VAL A 96 7.28 -2.97 -4.47
CA VAL A 96 6.64 -3.40 -3.23
C VAL A 96 5.59 -4.48 -3.53
N GLY A 97 5.51 -5.50 -2.69
CA GLY A 97 4.60 -6.62 -2.96
C GLY A 97 4.02 -7.28 -1.71
N PHE A 98 4.36 -6.78 -0.52
CA PHE A 98 3.81 -7.34 0.72
C PHE A 98 2.65 -6.49 1.23
N GLY A 99 1.50 -7.12 1.39
CA GLY A 99 0.33 -6.55 2.03
C GLY A 99 -0.36 -7.55 2.95
N ARG A 100 -1.12 -7.06 3.91
CA ARG A 100 -1.92 -7.87 4.84
C ARG A 100 -2.98 -7.02 5.53
N THR A 101 -4.24 -7.41 5.39
CA THR A 101 -5.35 -6.80 6.13
C THR A 101 -5.86 -7.76 7.21
N ARG A 102 -6.09 -7.24 8.42
CA ARG A 102 -6.61 -7.99 9.57
C ARG A 102 -7.52 -7.11 10.41
N GLY A 103 -8.54 -7.71 11.02
CA GLY A 103 -9.38 -7.03 12.01
C GLY A 103 -8.54 -6.43 13.14
N TYR A 104 -8.93 -5.26 13.60
CA TYR A 104 -8.28 -4.52 14.68
C TYR A 104 -8.71 -5.02 16.07
N GLY A 105 -9.82 -5.80 16.14
CA GLY A 105 -10.45 -6.26 17.38
C GLY A 105 -11.72 -5.48 17.74
N GLU A 106 -12.12 -4.56 16.90
CA GLU A 106 -13.35 -3.79 16.93
C GLU A 106 -14.07 -4.01 15.60
N GLU A 107 -15.39 -4.17 15.60
CA GLU A 107 -16.18 -4.40 14.38
C GLU A 107 -16.05 -3.20 13.43
N GLY A 108 -15.89 -3.48 12.14
CA GLY A 108 -15.71 -2.46 11.11
C GLY A 108 -14.32 -1.81 11.08
N VAL A 109 -13.41 -2.18 11.99
CA VAL A 109 -12.09 -1.57 12.08
C VAL A 109 -11.00 -2.57 11.70
N TYR A 110 -10.11 -2.15 10.81
CA TYR A 110 -9.07 -3.01 10.24
C TYR A 110 -7.68 -2.38 10.32
N ASN A 111 -6.68 -3.24 10.54
CA ASN A 111 -5.31 -2.91 10.22
C ASN A 111 -5.08 -3.20 8.74
N VAL A 112 -4.87 -2.16 7.94
CA VAL A 112 -4.44 -2.24 6.56
C VAL A 112 -2.93 -2.05 6.54
N VAL A 113 -2.20 -3.11 6.17
CA VAL A 113 -0.74 -3.16 6.27
C VAL A 113 -0.16 -3.37 4.88
N PHE A 114 0.80 -2.55 4.49
CA PHE A 114 1.50 -2.71 3.21
C PHE A 114 2.94 -2.21 3.27
N ALA A 115 3.79 -2.81 2.44
CA ALA A 115 5.19 -2.43 2.35
C ALA A 115 5.39 -1.06 1.70
N TYR A 116 6.46 -0.37 2.07
CA TYR A 116 6.88 0.88 1.45
C TYR A 116 8.40 0.91 1.23
N MET A 117 8.84 1.72 0.27
CA MET A 117 10.27 2.02 0.08
C MET A 117 10.67 3.28 0.87
N GLU A 118 9.99 4.39 0.64
CA GLU A 118 10.17 5.66 1.35
C GLU A 118 8.95 5.98 2.21
N GLU A 119 9.17 6.33 3.47
CA GLU A 119 8.09 6.50 4.46
C GLU A 119 7.08 7.56 4.06
N LYS A 120 7.54 8.72 3.55
CA LYS A 120 6.60 9.78 3.13
C LYS A 120 5.69 9.32 1.99
N VAL A 121 6.23 8.54 1.05
CA VAL A 121 5.42 7.93 -0.01
C VAL A 121 4.41 6.97 0.58
N GLY A 122 4.83 6.07 1.48
CA GLY A 122 3.94 5.12 2.10
C GLY A 122 2.78 5.78 2.86
N ARG A 123 3.05 6.88 3.60
CA ARG A 123 2.01 7.65 4.30
C ARG A 123 1.05 8.32 3.33
N TYR A 124 1.57 8.97 2.29
CA TYR A 124 0.76 9.55 1.24
C TYR A 124 -0.11 8.50 0.55
N THR A 125 0.47 7.35 0.23
CA THR A 125 -0.23 6.23 -0.41
C THR A 125 -1.40 5.73 0.45
N ALA A 126 -1.24 5.66 1.78
CA ALA A 126 -2.31 5.27 2.69
C ALA A 126 -3.54 6.18 2.54
N GLU A 127 -3.32 7.50 2.51
CA GLU A 127 -4.41 8.47 2.33
C GLU A 127 -4.99 8.44 0.91
N ALA A 128 -4.14 8.36 -0.12
CA ALA A 128 -4.57 8.32 -1.51
C ALA A 128 -5.42 7.07 -1.81
N SER A 129 -5.01 5.90 -1.31
CA SER A 129 -5.73 4.64 -1.55
C SER A 129 -7.15 4.66 -0.97
N VAL A 130 -7.37 5.34 0.15
CA VAL A 130 -8.73 5.52 0.72
C VAL A 130 -9.55 6.45 -0.16
N ARG A 131 -9.02 7.62 -0.57
CA ARG A 131 -9.73 8.54 -1.48
C ARG A 131 -10.13 7.89 -2.79
N ILE A 132 -9.23 7.10 -3.38
CA ILE A 132 -9.50 6.37 -4.63
C ILE A 132 -10.59 5.32 -4.42
N ALA A 133 -10.51 4.54 -3.34
CA ALA A 133 -11.54 3.56 -3.03
C ALA A 133 -12.93 4.22 -2.86
N GLU A 134 -13.01 5.36 -2.18
CA GLU A 134 -14.25 6.12 -2.04
C GLU A 134 -14.81 6.61 -3.37
N ALA A 135 -13.96 7.14 -4.27
CA ALA A 135 -14.37 7.52 -5.61
C ALA A 135 -14.86 6.32 -6.43
N LEU A 136 -14.20 5.16 -6.31
CA LEU A 136 -14.63 3.93 -6.97
C LEU A 136 -15.97 3.40 -6.42
N ILE A 137 -16.23 3.57 -5.12
CA ILE A 137 -17.51 3.21 -4.51
C ILE A 137 -18.64 4.09 -5.05
N THR A 138 -18.45 5.40 -5.06
CA THR A 138 -19.47 6.37 -5.52
C THR A 138 -19.62 6.40 -7.04
N GLY A 139 -18.63 5.90 -7.79
CA GLY A 139 -18.58 6.00 -9.26
C GLY A 139 -18.14 7.37 -9.76
N GLU A 140 -17.53 8.19 -8.90
CA GLU A 140 -16.96 9.48 -9.31
C GLU A 140 -15.67 9.26 -10.12
N PRO A 141 -15.47 10.02 -11.21
CA PRO A 141 -14.21 9.96 -11.95
C PRO A 141 -13.02 10.33 -11.07
N TYR A 142 -11.94 9.56 -11.17
CA TYR A 142 -10.71 9.83 -10.43
C TYR A 142 -9.50 9.75 -11.37
N ASP A 143 -8.69 10.82 -11.39
CA ASP A 143 -7.43 10.84 -12.14
C ASP A 143 -6.26 10.50 -11.21
N LEU A 144 -5.60 9.39 -11.49
CA LEU A 144 -4.44 8.92 -10.73
C LEU A 144 -3.17 9.72 -11.01
N SER A 145 -3.13 10.53 -12.06
CA SER A 145 -1.91 11.17 -12.56
C SER A 145 -1.26 12.05 -11.50
N ASP A 146 -2.06 12.84 -10.78
CA ASP A 146 -1.58 13.75 -9.73
C ASP A 146 -1.01 12.99 -8.53
N ASP A 147 -1.67 11.89 -8.11
CA ASP A 147 -1.17 11.06 -7.01
C ASP A 147 0.15 10.37 -7.39
N ILE A 148 0.22 9.79 -8.59
CA ILE A 148 1.43 9.13 -9.10
C ILE A 148 2.59 10.13 -9.22
N GLN A 149 2.31 11.34 -9.72
CA GLN A 149 3.33 12.39 -9.84
C GLN A 149 3.81 12.83 -8.45
N THR A 150 2.90 13.08 -7.52
CA THR A 150 3.22 13.44 -6.13
C THR A 150 4.09 12.35 -5.46
N MET A 151 3.74 11.08 -5.65
CA MET A 151 4.52 9.96 -5.11
C MET A 151 5.93 9.89 -5.70
N ARG A 152 6.09 10.16 -6.99
CA ARG A 152 7.42 10.25 -7.65
C ARG A 152 8.26 11.39 -7.09
N GLU A 153 7.67 12.56 -6.89
CA GLU A 153 8.34 13.74 -6.31
C GLU A 153 8.75 13.48 -4.85
N LEU A 154 7.86 12.92 -4.05
CA LEU A 154 8.17 12.50 -2.67
C LEU A 154 9.32 11.50 -2.65
N ARG A 155 9.29 10.49 -3.51
CA ARG A 155 10.37 9.50 -3.64
C ARG A 155 11.70 10.17 -3.98
N GLU A 156 11.75 11.04 -4.98
CA GLU A 156 12.98 11.75 -5.35
C GLU A 156 13.51 12.62 -4.21
N SER A 157 12.64 13.23 -3.42
CA SER A 157 13.03 14.04 -2.26
C SER A 157 13.60 13.22 -1.10
N GLU A 158 13.18 11.95 -0.97
CA GLU A 158 13.54 11.07 0.16
C GLU A 158 14.64 10.07 -0.18
N ARG A 159 14.82 9.70 -1.45
CA ARG A 159 15.81 8.68 -1.82
C ARG A 159 17.23 9.13 -1.49
N LEU A 160 18.08 8.16 -1.22
CA LEU A 160 19.51 8.39 -1.09
C LEU A 160 20.10 8.76 -2.46
N GLY A 161 21.10 9.65 -2.45
CA GLY A 161 21.86 9.92 -3.66
C GLY A 161 22.50 8.63 -4.23
N PRO A 162 22.79 8.58 -5.55
CA PRO A 162 23.17 7.34 -6.23
C PRO A 162 24.27 6.54 -5.53
N SER A 163 25.37 7.19 -5.15
CA SER A 163 26.51 6.52 -4.51
C SER A 163 26.14 5.87 -3.18
N THR A 164 25.44 6.61 -2.29
CA THR A 164 25.01 6.09 -1.00
C THR A 164 23.93 5.04 -1.17
N GLY A 165 23.00 5.24 -2.12
CA GLY A 165 21.96 4.27 -2.46
C GLY A 165 22.54 2.93 -2.85
N PHE A 166 23.50 2.88 -3.77
CA PHE A 166 24.18 1.64 -4.17
C PHE A 166 24.86 0.92 -3.00
N ILE A 167 25.54 1.66 -2.12
CA ILE A 167 26.19 1.05 -0.94
C ILE A 167 25.14 0.41 -0.02
N VAL A 168 24.04 1.11 0.21
CA VAL A 168 22.95 0.63 1.07
C VAL A 168 22.25 -0.58 0.45
N GLU A 169 21.91 -0.54 -0.84
CA GLU A 169 21.32 -1.66 -1.58
C GLU A 169 22.20 -2.92 -1.51
N GLU A 170 23.51 -2.76 -1.70
CA GLU A 170 24.45 -3.86 -1.57
C GLU A 170 24.59 -4.39 -0.15
N ALA A 171 24.44 -3.55 0.86
CA ALA A 171 24.38 -3.97 2.26
C ALA A 171 23.10 -4.78 2.53
N GLU A 172 21.94 -4.29 2.07
CA GLU A 172 20.66 -4.99 2.21
C GLU A 172 20.67 -6.38 1.54
N LYS A 173 21.21 -6.50 0.32
CA LYS A 173 21.37 -7.80 -0.38
C LYS A 173 22.20 -8.80 0.42
N ARG A 174 23.14 -8.33 1.22
CA ARG A 174 23.97 -9.14 2.11
C ARG A 174 23.39 -9.35 3.50
N GLY A 175 22.15 -8.88 3.74
CA GLY A 175 21.49 -8.97 5.04
C GLY A 175 22.10 -8.05 6.11
N ILE A 176 22.88 -7.05 5.73
CA ILE A 176 23.45 -6.06 6.65
C ILE A 176 22.38 -5.00 6.90
N PRO A 177 21.91 -4.85 8.14
CA PRO A 177 20.93 -3.82 8.47
C PRO A 177 21.55 -2.42 8.34
N TRP A 178 20.70 -1.43 8.12
CA TRP A 178 21.15 -0.04 8.06
C TRP A 178 20.11 0.92 8.62
N ILE A 179 20.58 2.09 9.02
CA ILE A 179 19.73 3.16 9.53
C ILE A 179 20.21 4.48 8.90
N ARG A 180 19.26 5.27 8.38
CA ARG A 180 19.55 6.65 7.97
C ARG A 180 19.53 7.57 9.18
N LEU A 181 20.62 8.29 9.42
CA LEU A 181 20.81 9.11 10.60
C LEU A 181 20.42 10.59 10.40
N ASN A 182 20.27 11.04 9.15
CA ASN A 182 19.83 12.40 8.83
C ASN A 182 19.04 12.44 7.52
N LYS A 183 18.52 13.61 7.16
CA LYS A 183 17.78 13.83 5.91
C LYS A 183 18.65 13.74 4.63
N TYR A 184 19.99 13.68 4.77
CA TYR A 184 20.95 13.58 3.67
C TYR A 184 21.42 12.14 3.49
N SER A 185 22.74 11.93 3.35
CA SER A 185 23.35 10.67 2.98
C SER A 185 24.07 9.96 4.15
N LEU A 186 23.91 10.43 5.39
CA LEU A 186 24.54 9.79 6.53
C LEU A 186 23.76 8.53 6.90
N CYS A 187 24.35 7.38 6.66
CA CYS A 187 23.79 6.07 7.00
C CYS A 187 24.78 5.31 7.89
N GLN A 188 24.24 4.57 8.83
CA GLN A 188 24.99 3.59 9.61
C GLN A 188 24.65 2.20 9.07
N LEU A 189 25.66 1.37 8.88
CA LEU A 189 25.57 -0.04 8.50
C LEU A 189 25.97 -0.90 9.71
N GLY A 190 25.27 -2.04 9.92
CA GLY A 190 25.55 -2.98 11.01
C GLY A 190 24.60 -2.94 12.19
#